data_9365d31306570a6e91b663332371d048
#
_entry.id   9365d31306570a6e91b663332371d048
#
_cell.length_a   1.000
_cell.length_b   1.000
_cell.length_c   1.000
_cell.angle_alpha   90.00
_cell.angle_beta   90.00
_cell.angle_gamma   90.00
#
_symmetry.space_group_name_H-M   'P 1'
#
loop_
_entity.id
_entity.type
_entity.pdbx_description
1 polymer ?
#
loop_
_entity_poly.entity_id
_entity_poly.type
_entity_poly.pdbx_seq_one_letter_code
_entity_poly.pdbx_strand_id
1 'polypeptide(L)'
;MRLFDRDIWGEAFHSLRTNRKRSIATAFGIFWGILMLVILMSLSQGFSNGMRKQLGGISSNTTMLYCSTTSKPYKGFPTDRWWGFSLSDLDNLQKRFPEIETIAAMQQGSWNTPVSYGTKSTTAPLYAVWTSFDQIVYSTILAGRRLNESDEQQRRRNCTIGEEVSQKLFASHEEALGKVINIDGSYYTIVGVLKSKSKGMNINGSEEQKVRIPYTILAASFGRSNEVYQLLYSLHGDGKDSKAINDRIKAYIRSTHDIAPDDESAIGEFNISEIFTAQNSMMWGVEVFVWFIGIGTLLSGIIGISNIMLVSVKERTREIGIRRALGAQRKDIIRLILLESGMLSLLAGLLGLLLGVGIMSVVAQITASMENEMLVNPLIPFGTAIGALLFIVIGGVVGGLLPLKKALEIRSIEAIREE
;
A
#
# COMPACT_ATOMS: atom_id res chain seq x y z
N MET A 1 41.14 0.58 -30.66
CA MET A 1 39.80 0.70 -31.25
C MET A 1 38.79 1.01 -30.14
N ARG A 2 38.10 2.15 -30.23
CA ARG A 2 37.24 2.69 -29.15
C ARG A 2 35.86 1.96 -29.21
N LEU A 3 35.24 1.76 -28.09
CA LEU A 3 33.88 1.15 -27.95
C LEU A 3 32.77 1.91 -28.75
N PHE A 4 33.08 3.09 -29.27
CA PHE A 4 32.20 3.99 -30.03
C PHE A 4 32.56 4.10 -31.50
N ASP A 5 33.22 3.08 -32.11
CA ASP A 5 33.48 3.07 -33.54
C ASP A 5 32.17 2.91 -34.29
N ARG A 6 31.79 3.89 -35.12
CA ARG A 6 30.55 3.97 -35.87
C ARG A 6 30.36 2.75 -36.78
N ASP A 7 31.45 2.16 -37.22
CA ASP A 7 31.46 1.02 -38.12
C ASP A 7 30.97 -0.28 -37.43
N ILE A 8 31.31 -0.51 -36.15
CA ILE A 8 30.87 -1.69 -35.37
C ILE A 8 29.36 -1.64 -35.10
N TRP A 9 28.81 -0.47 -34.81
CA TRP A 9 27.36 -0.29 -34.64
C TRP A 9 26.60 -0.49 -35.95
N GLY A 10 27.15 -0.02 -37.08
CA GLY A 10 26.61 -0.23 -38.41
C GLY A 10 26.59 -1.73 -38.81
N GLU A 11 27.67 -2.45 -38.51
CA GLU A 11 27.75 -3.90 -38.73
C GLU A 11 26.77 -4.69 -37.89
N ALA A 12 26.64 -4.39 -36.59
CA ALA A 12 25.69 -5.03 -35.68
C ALA A 12 24.24 -4.81 -36.17
N PHE A 13 23.90 -3.60 -36.61
CA PHE A 13 22.58 -3.29 -37.16
C PHE A 13 22.32 -3.99 -38.50
N HIS A 14 23.31 -4.05 -39.37
CA HIS A 14 23.20 -4.74 -40.65
C HIS A 14 22.97 -6.25 -40.44
N SER A 15 23.66 -6.85 -39.48
CA SER A 15 23.50 -8.23 -39.09
C SER A 15 22.07 -8.56 -38.64
N LEU A 16 21.51 -7.75 -37.77
CA LEU A 16 20.12 -7.89 -37.28
C LEU A 16 19.10 -7.76 -38.42
N ARG A 17 19.39 -6.93 -39.42
CA ARG A 17 18.53 -6.73 -40.59
C ARG A 17 18.59 -7.89 -41.62
N THR A 18 19.70 -8.57 -41.71
CA THR A 18 19.89 -9.68 -42.67
C THR A 18 19.08 -10.92 -42.24
N ASN A 19 18.99 -11.21 -40.93
CA ASN A 19 18.28 -12.36 -40.38
C ASN A 19 16.98 -11.97 -39.64
N ARG A 20 16.14 -11.14 -40.28
CA ARG A 20 14.95 -10.50 -39.66
C ARG A 20 14.03 -11.44 -38.92
N LYS A 21 13.61 -12.57 -39.51
CA LYS A 21 12.65 -13.50 -38.89
C LYS A 21 13.15 -14.02 -37.54
N ARG A 22 14.44 -14.33 -37.48
CA ARG A 22 15.08 -14.90 -36.29
C ARG A 22 15.31 -13.84 -35.21
N SER A 23 15.80 -12.65 -35.60
CA SER A 23 15.96 -11.52 -34.69
C SER A 23 14.63 -11.07 -34.06
N ILE A 24 13.55 -11.07 -34.86
CA ILE A 24 12.20 -10.74 -34.35
C ILE A 24 11.71 -11.80 -33.36
N ALA A 25 11.89 -13.09 -33.62
CA ALA A 25 11.46 -14.16 -32.73
C ALA A 25 12.16 -14.08 -31.35
N THR A 26 13.47 -13.74 -31.36
CA THR A 26 14.23 -13.54 -30.12
C THR A 26 13.81 -12.26 -29.38
N ALA A 27 13.72 -11.15 -30.13
CA ALA A 27 13.29 -9.87 -29.62
C ALA A 27 11.90 -9.97 -29.00
N PHE A 28 11.01 -10.79 -29.59
CA PHE A 28 9.67 -11.03 -29.06
C PHE A 28 9.69 -11.67 -27.66
N GLY A 29 10.55 -12.67 -27.42
CA GLY A 29 10.67 -13.30 -26.09
C GLY A 29 11.10 -12.31 -25.01
N ILE A 30 12.09 -11.45 -25.31
CA ILE A 30 12.56 -10.39 -24.40
C ILE A 30 11.49 -9.32 -24.20
N PHE A 31 10.94 -8.84 -25.30
CA PHE A 31 9.85 -7.86 -25.31
C PHE A 31 8.68 -8.33 -24.45
N TRP A 32 8.22 -9.57 -24.66
CA TRP A 32 7.12 -10.15 -23.91
C TRP A 32 7.46 -10.31 -22.42
N GLY A 33 8.68 -10.74 -22.11
CA GLY A 33 9.15 -10.89 -20.73
C GLY A 33 9.13 -9.56 -19.96
N ILE A 34 9.65 -8.49 -20.55
CA ILE A 34 9.62 -7.15 -19.94
C ILE A 34 8.20 -6.59 -19.88
N LEU A 35 7.43 -6.74 -20.96
CA LEU A 35 6.04 -6.29 -21.01
C LEU A 35 5.23 -6.90 -19.85
N MET A 36 5.30 -8.22 -19.68
CA MET A 36 4.60 -8.90 -18.60
C MET A 36 5.11 -8.50 -17.22
N LEU A 37 6.43 -8.39 -17.05
CA LEU A 37 7.01 -7.94 -15.79
C LEU A 37 6.50 -6.54 -15.40
N VAL A 38 6.52 -5.59 -16.33
CA VAL A 38 6.04 -4.22 -16.12
C VAL A 38 4.57 -4.21 -15.75
N ILE A 39 3.73 -4.95 -16.47
CA ILE A 39 2.29 -5.03 -16.19
C ILE A 39 2.05 -5.63 -14.80
N LEU A 40 2.65 -6.77 -14.47
CA LEU A 40 2.46 -7.43 -13.18
C LEU A 40 2.95 -6.57 -12.02
N MET A 41 4.12 -5.93 -12.14
CA MET A 41 4.64 -5.03 -11.10
C MET A 41 3.76 -3.79 -10.94
N SER A 42 3.28 -3.22 -12.03
CA SER A 42 2.37 -2.07 -12.00
C SER A 42 1.04 -2.41 -11.34
N LEU A 43 0.46 -3.56 -11.66
CA LEU A 43 -0.78 -4.04 -11.02
C LEU A 43 -0.56 -4.28 -9.51
N SER A 44 0.53 -4.96 -9.14
CA SER A 44 0.89 -5.17 -7.73
C SER A 44 1.04 -3.84 -6.97
N GLN A 45 1.72 -2.87 -7.57
CA GLN A 45 1.88 -1.54 -6.99
C GLN A 45 0.54 -0.80 -6.86
N GLY A 46 -0.29 -0.85 -7.89
CA GLY A 46 -1.61 -0.22 -7.88
C GLY A 46 -2.54 -0.81 -6.83
N PHE A 47 -2.50 -2.12 -6.65
CA PHE A 47 -3.25 -2.81 -5.61
C PHE A 47 -2.75 -2.45 -4.20
N SER A 48 -1.43 -2.43 -4.01
CA SER A 48 -0.81 -1.97 -2.75
C SER A 48 -1.20 -0.54 -2.39
N ASN A 49 -1.20 0.37 -3.38
CA ASN A 49 -1.63 1.75 -3.19
C ASN A 49 -3.13 1.84 -2.85
N GLY A 50 -3.97 1.04 -3.49
CA GLY A 50 -5.41 0.96 -3.22
C GLY A 50 -5.67 0.52 -1.78
N MET A 51 -5.02 -0.54 -1.35
CA MET A 51 -5.15 -1.03 0.03
C MET A 51 -4.67 0.00 1.06
N ARG A 52 -3.53 0.65 0.82
CA ARG A 52 -3.05 1.76 1.69
C ARG A 52 -4.04 2.92 1.74
N LYS A 53 -4.68 3.26 0.63
CA LYS A 53 -5.71 4.29 0.59
C LYS A 53 -6.93 3.87 1.41
N GLN A 54 -7.38 2.63 1.32
CA GLN A 54 -8.50 2.11 2.10
C GLN A 54 -8.23 2.13 3.61
N LEU A 55 -7.01 1.83 4.03
CA LEU A 55 -6.61 1.84 5.43
C LEU A 55 -6.15 3.22 5.94
N GLY A 56 -5.94 4.18 5.04
CA GLY A 56 -5.35 5.50 5.35
C GLY A 56 -6.22 6.45 6.21
N GLY A 57 -7.40 6.00 6.62
CA GLY A 57 -8.27 6.73 7.55
C GLY A 57 -7.91 6.55 9.03
N ILE A 58 -7.01 5.63 9.36
CA ILE A 58 -6.65 5.31 10.75
C ILE A 58 -5.13 5.14 10.82
N SER A 59 -4.53 5.49 11.96
CA SER A 59 -3.12 5.24 12.21
C SER A 59 -2.83 3.75 12.17
N SER A 60 -1.78 3.34 11.44
CA SER A 60 -1.44 1.93 11.19
C SER A 60 -1.11 1.15 12.45
N ASN A 61 -0.67 1.82 13.50
CA ASN A 61 -0.24 1.22 14.77
C ASN A 61 -1.32 1.31 15.85
N THR A 62 -2.58 1.31 15.44
CA THR A 62 -3.72 1.48 16.35
C THR A 62 -4.27 0.14 16.81
N THR A 63 -4.59 0.09 18.09
CA THR A 63 -5.40 -0.96 18.71
C THR A 63 -6.63 -0.33 19.36
N MET A 64 -7.78 -0.93 19.16
CA MET A 64 -9.01 -0.60 19.84
C MET A 64 -9.34 -1.71 20.83
N LEU A 65 -9.48 -1.38 22.09
CA LEU A 65 -10.01 -2.27 23.12
C LEU A 65 -11.45 -1.86 23.46
N TYR A 66 -12.30 -2.84 23.66
CA TYR A 66 -13.67 -2.59 24.11
C TYR A 66 -14.05 -3.53 25.25
N CYS A 67 -14.85 -3.00 26.17
CA CYS A 67 -15.36 -3.76 27.29
C CYS A 67 -16.46 -4.73 26.83
N SER A 68 -16.42 -5.94 27.38
CA SER A 68 -17.43 -6.96 27.21
C SER A 68 -17.76 -7.57 28.58
N THR A 69 -18.76 -8.42 28.66
CA THR A 69 -19.11 -9.12 29.92
C THR A 69 -18.03 -10.13 30.29
N THR A 70 -17.79 -10.26 31.61
CA THR A 70 -16.84 -11.27 32.13
C THR A 70 -17.44 -12.67 31.97
N SER A 71 -16.61 -13.64 31.59
CA SER A 71 -17.04 -15.06 31.49
C SER A 71 -16.68 -15.91 32.69
N LYS A 72 -15.82 -15.37 33.58
CA LYS A 72 -15.32 -16.11 34.75
C LYS A 72 -15.56 -15.34 36.04
N PRO A 73 -15.93 -16.03 37.14
CA PRO A 73 -16.04 -15.41 38.44
C PRO A 73 -14.63 -15.10 38.99
N TYR A 74 -14.44 -13.93 39.59
CA TYR A 74 -13.14 -13.55 40.14
C TYR A 74 -13.28 -12.59 41.31
N LYS A 75 -12.49 -12.78 42.37
CA LYS A 75 -12.45 -11.93 43.58
C LYS A 75 -13.85 -11.61 44.18
N GLY A 76 -14.77 -12.56 44.13
CA GLY A 76 -16.13 -12.40 44.65
C GLY A 76 -17.15 -11.81 43.67
N PHE A 77 -16.71 -11.40 42.47
CA PHE A 77 -17.61 -10.98 41.40
C PHE A 77 -18.14 -12.19 40.61
N PRO A 78 -19.43 -12.17 40.20
CA PRO A 78 -20.03 -13.24 39.39
C PRO A 78 -19.57 -13.18 37.93
N THR A 79 -19.89 -14.22 37.15
CA THR A 79 -19.87 -14.19 35.68
C THR A 79 -20.87 -13.16 35.14
N ASP A 80 -20.74 -12.82 33.87
CA ASP A 80 -21.60 -11.89 33.15
C ASP A 80 -21.66 -10.47 33.76
N ARG A 81 -20.62 -10.11 34.53
CA ARG A 81 -20.46 -8.77 35.05
C ARG A 81 -20.13 -7.80 33.92
N TRP A 82 -20.91 -6.74 33.79
CA TRP A 82 -20.58 -5.60 32.95
C TRP A 82 -19.55 -4.71 33.65
N TRP A 83 -18.59 -4.21 32.93
CA TRP A 83 -17.55 -3.31 33.42
C TRP A 83 -17.19 -2.27 32.37
N GLY A 84 -16.49 -1.20 32.74
CA GLY A 84 -16.05 -0.14 31.85
C GLY A 84 -14.70 0.42 32.28
N PHE A 85 -13.98 1.02 31.37
CA PHE A 85 -12.80 1.82 31.70
C PHE A 85 -13.23 3.09 32.43
N SER A 86 -12.36 3.60 33.29
CA SER A 86 -12.47 4.92 33.85
C SER A 86 -11.60 5.92 33.09
N LEU A 87 -11.87 7.20 33.19
CA LEU A 87 -11.00 8.23 32.61
C LEU A 87 -9.58 8.19 33.20
N SER A 88 -9.43 7.78 34.45
CA SER A 88 -8.12 7.58 35.08
C SER A 88 -7.32 6.44 34.46
N ASP A 89 -7.97 5.47 33.83
CA ASP A 89 -7.25 4.39 33.15
C ASP A 89 -6.48 4.91 31.94
N LEU A 90 -6.98 5.93 31.24
CA LEU A 90 -6.27 6.53 30.11
C LEU A 90 -4.94 7.12 30.60
N ASP A 91 -4.97 7.91 31.67
CA ASP A 91 -3.77 8.53 32.24
C ASP A 91 -2.80 7.50 32.80
N ASN A 92 -3.32 6.47 33.48
CA ASN A 92 -2.52 5.39 34.05
C ASN A 92 -1.85 4.55 32.97
N LEU A 93 -2.57 4.22 31.88
CA LEU A 93 -2.04 3.48 30.76
C LEU A 93 -0.93 4.27 30.05
N GLN A 94 -1.15 5.55 29.80
CA GLN A 94 -0.16 6.41 29.14
C GLN A 94 1.12 6.59 29.98
N LYS A 95 0.99 6.66 31.30
CA LYS A 95 2.14 6.73 32.23
C LYS A 95 2.88 5.39 32.35
N ARG A 96 2.14 4.28 32.34
CA ARG A 96 2.68 2.94 32.60
C ARG A 96 3.31 2.32 31.36
N PHE A 97 2.81 2.65 30.17
CA PHE A 97 3.24 2.11 28.90
C PHE A 97 3.75 3.24 28.00
N PRO A 98 5.06 3.58 28.10
CA PRO A 98 5.65 4.63 27.28
C PRO A 98 5.65 4.29 25.77
N GLU A 99 5.35 3.04 25.42
CA GLU A 99 5.13 2.60 24.05
C GLU A 99 3.86 3.19 23.41
N ILE A 100 2.91 3.67 24.23
CA ILE A 100 1.70 4.34 23.77
C ILE A 100 2.04 5.77 23.34
N GLU A 101 1.84 6.06 22.06
CA GLU A 101 2.03 7.40 21.49
C GLU A 101 0.82 8.31 21.79
N THR A 102 -0.36 7.80 21.49
CA THR A 102 -1.62 8.53 21.69
C THR A 102 -2.68 7.59 22.23
N ILE A 103 -3.49 8.06 23.16
CA ILE A 103 -4.63 7.32 23.71
C ILE A 103 -5.88 8.18 23.64
N ALA A 104 -7.01 7.59 23.29
CA ALA A 104 -8.28 8.26 23.17
C ALA A 104 -9.42 7.38 23.68
N ALA A 105 -10.40 8.01 24.31
CA ALA A 105 -11.67 7.39 24.66
C ALA A 105 -12.69 7.67 23.57
N MET A 106 -13.52 6.68 23.30
CA MET A 106 -14.70 6.83 22.45
C MET A 106 -15.88 6.10 23.09
N GLN A 107 -17.04 6.71 23.01
CA GLN A 107 -18.28 6.06 23.37
C GLN A 107 -19.34 6.30 22.31
N GLN A 108 -19.93 5.24 21.87
CA GLN A 108 -21.06 5.29 20.96
C GLN A 108 -22.35 5.57 21.74
N GLY A 109 -23.12 6.54 21.26
CA GLY A 109 -24.48 6.79 21.68
C GLY A 109 -25.48 5.84 21.01
N SER A 110 -26.57 6.40 20.51
CA SER A 110 -27.52 5.67 19.67
C SER A 110 -27.07 5.71 18.19
N TRP A 111 -27.36 4.66 17.43
CA TRP A 111 -27.18 4.63 15.98
C TRP A 111 -28.11 5.58 15.25
N ASN A 112 -29.31 5.80 15.82
CA ASN A 112 -30.39 6.59 15.21
C ASN A 112 -30.76 7.76 16.13
N THR A 113 -29.78 8.60 16.47
CA THR A 113 -30.01 9.80 17.27
C THR A 113 -30.72 10.85 16.42
N PRO A 114 -31.90 11.38 16.85
CA PRO A 114 -32.55 12.48 16.15
C PRO A 114 -31.69 13.73 16.18
N VAL A 115 -31.54 14.36 15.02
CA VAL A 115 -30.80 15.62 14.85
C VAL A 115 -31.69 16.57 14.05
N SER A 116 -31.93 17.79 14.58
CA SER A 116 -32.81 18.76 13.91
C SER A 116 -32.27 20.18 13.94
N TYR A 117 -32.61 20.92 12.89
CA TYR A 117 -32.35 22.34 12.74
C TYR A 117 -33.56 23.03 12.10
N GLY A 118 -34.23 23.92 12.82
CA GLY A 118 -35.47 24.52 12.36
C GLY A 118 -36.54 23.48 12.06
N THR A 119 -37.01 23.45 10.82
CA THR A 119 -38.00 22.47 10.34
C THR A 119 -37.42 21.21 9.73
N LYS A 120 -36.08 21.19 9.53
CA LYS A 120 -35.37 20.03 8.96
C LYS A 120 -34.92 19.07 10.07
N SER A 121 -35.02 17.77 9.79
CA SER A 121 -34.59 16.74 10.71
C SER A 121 -33.97 15.56 9.97
N THR A 122 -33.05 14.87 10.65
CA THR A 122 -32.43 13.62 10.19
C THR A 122 -32.09 12.76 11.39
N THR A 123 -31.68 11.54 11.16
CA THR A 123 -31.07 10.69 12.20
C THR A 123 -29.59 10.47 11.87
N ALA A 124 -28.76 10.40 12.89
CA ALA A 124 -27.34 10.18 12.78
C ALA A 124 -26.78 9.37 13.94
N PRO A 125 -25.76 8.54 13.77
CA PRO A 125 -25.03 7.95 14.88
C PRO A 125 -24.32 9.03 15.70
N LEU A 126 -24.54 9.01 17.02
CA LEU A 126 -23.89 9.92 17.96
C LEU A 126 -22.66 9.28 18.58
N TYR A 127 -21.55 9.99 18.55
CA TYR A 127 -20.32 9.58 19.21
C TYR A 127 -19.81 10.68 20.16
N ALA A 128 -19.48 10.28 21.35
CA ALA A 128 -18.69 11.09 22.26
C ALA A 128 -17.22 10.67 22.12
N VAL A 129 -16.36 11.61 21.79
CA VAL A 129 -14.95 11.35 21.50
C VAL A 129 -14.05 12.23 22.34
N TRP A 130 -12.92 11.66 22.78
CA TRP A 130 -11.84 12.42 23.39
C TRP A 130 -11.10 13.21 22.32
N THR A 131 -10.53 14.35 22.67
CA THR A 131 -9.90 15.26 21.69
C THR A 131 -8.72 14.65 20.94
N SER A 132 -7.97 13.72 21.56
CA SER A 132 -6.89 12.96 20.91
C SER A 132 -7.40 11.95 19.88
N PHE A 133 -8.71 11.68 19.80
CA PHE A 133 -9.29 10.75 18.82
C PHE A 133 -8.92 11.08 17.37
N ASP A 134 -8.93 12.36 17.02
CA ASP A 134 -8.58 12.84 15.68
C ASP A 134 -7.08 12.70 15.32
N GLN A 135 -6.23 12.38 16.30
CA GLN A 135 -4.82 12.02 16.07
C GLN A 135 -4.67 10.54 15.64
N ILE A 136 -5.63 9.71 16.04
CA ILE A 136 -5.67 8.27 15.69
C ILE A 136 -6.54 8.04 14.46
N VAL A 137 -7.73 8.64 14.42
CA VAL A 137 -8.71 8.48 13.31
C VAL A 137 -8.75 9.76 12.50
N TYR A 138 -8.23 9.69 11.29
CA TYR A 138 -8.06 10.86 10.43
C TYR A 138 -9.35 11.23 9.72
N SER A 139 -9.75 12.48 9.84
CA SER A 139 -10.85 13.08 9.10
C SER A 139 -10.38 14.29 8.29
N THR A 140 -11.06 14.58 7.19
CA THR A 140 -10.87 15.80 6.41
C THR A 140 -11.87 16.85 6.89
N ILE A 141 -11.40 18.07 7.15
CA ILE A 141 -12.26 19.20 7.49
C ILE A 141 -12.79 19.82 6.20
N LEU A 142 -14.10 19.84 6.03
CA LEU A 142 -14.76 20.52 4.91
C LEU A 142 -15.04 21.99 5.23
N ALA A 143 -15.43 22.27 6.48
CA ALA A 143 -15.62 23.62 6.98
C ALA A 143 -15.36 23.66 8.50
N GLY A 144 -14.88 24.79 9.03
CA GLY A 144 -14.67 25.02 10.44
C GLY A 144 -13.44 24.32 11.05
N ARG A 145 -13.60 23.68 12.20
CA ARG A 145 -12.52 23.02 12.94
C ARG A 145 -12.98 21.71 13.60
N ARG A 146 -12.02 20.93 14.05
CA ARG A 146 -12.27 19.77 14.94
C ARG A 146 -12.61 20.21 16.34
N LEU A 147 -13.14 19.28 17.15
CA LEU A 147 -13.21 19.43 18.58
C LEU A 147 -11.78 19.57 19.14
N ASN A 148 -11.61 20.40 20.15
CA ASN A 148 -10.32 20.68 20.75
C ASN A 148 -10.37 20.54 22.28
N GLU A 149 -9.19 20.62 22.88
CA GLU A 149 -9.01 20.43 24.31
C GLU A 149 -9.81 21.45 25.16
N SER A 150 -10.01 22.69 24.66
CA SER A 150 -10.86 23.68 25.32
C SER A 150 -12.33 23.28 25.32
N ASP A 151 -12.81 22.60 24.26
CA ASP A 151 -14.18 22.11 24.22
C ASP A 151 -14.40 21.01 25.26
N GLU A 152 -13.40 20.15 25.47
CA GLU A 152 -13.41 19.07 26.46
C GLU A 152 -13.30 19.62 27.90
N GLN A 153 -12.27 20.42 28.20
CA GLN A 153 -11.99 20.94 29.54
C GLN A 153 -13.09 21.89 30.07
N GLN A 154 -13.61 22.72 29.18
CA GLN A 154 -14.66 23.68 29.52
C GLN A 154 -16.08 23.11 29.34
N ARG A 155 -16.18 21.81 28.99
CA ARG A 155 -17.47 21.14 28.75
C ARG A 155 -18.38 21.94 27.81
N ARG A 156 -17.80 22.48 26.71
CA ARG A 156 -18.57 23.28 25.76
C ARG A 156 -19.50 22.37 24.96
N ARG A 157 -20.78 22.81 24.83
CA ARG A 157 -21.75 22.10 23.97
C ARG A 157 -21.50 22.40 22.51
N ASN A 158 -20.29 22.03 22.05
CA ASN A 158 -19.89 22.07 20.65
C ASN A 158 -19.99 20.67 20.03
N CYS A 159 -20.29 20.63 18.74
CA CYS A 159 -20.32 19.38 18.00
C CYS A 159 -19.65 19.53 16.63
N THR A 160 -19.18 18.43 16.08
CA THR A 160 -18.87 18.31 14.66
C THR A 160 -19.87 17.36 14.00
N ILE A 161 -20.22 17.64 12.77
CA ILE A 161 -21.17 16.85 11.99
C ILE A 161 -20.51 16.33 10.71
N GLY A 162 -20.95 15.18 10.24
CA GLY A 162 -20.50 14.62 8.99
C GLY A 162 -21.10 15.32 7.76
N GLU A 163 -20.45 15.15 6.60
CA GLU A 163 -20.84 15.74 5.32
C GLU A 163 -22.32 15.47 4.99
N GLU A 164 -22.78 14.22 5.12
CA GLU A 164 -24.18 13.84 4.81
C GLU A 164 -25.20 14.49 5.77
N VAL A 165 -24.83 14.61 7.05
CA VAL A 165 -25.70 15.30 8.02
C VAL A 165 -25.79 16.77 7.69
N SER A 166 -24.67 17.40 7.30
CA SER A 166 -24.64 18.81 6.88
C SER A 166 -25.51 19.04 5.64
N GLN A 167 -25.41 18.20 4.62
CA GLN A 167 -26.18 18.31 3.36
C GLN A 167 -27.70 18.16 3.59
N LYS A 168 -28.12 17.34 4.55
CA LYS A 168 -29.54 17.15 4.88
C LYS A 168 -30.14 18.35 5.62
N LEU A 169 -29.36 19.05 6.44
CA LEU A 169 -29.83 20.11 7.31
C LEU A 169 -29.60 21.53 6.75
N PHE A 170 -28.53 21.74 5.99
CA PHE A 170 -28.07 23.04 5.50
C PHE A 170 -27.94 23.07 3.99
N ALA A 171 -27.85 24.27 3.39
CA ALA A 171 -27.61 24.44 1.97
C ALA A 171 -26.13 24.38 1.60
N SER A 172 -25.24 24.76 2.52
CA SER A 172 -23.78 24.61 2.39
C SER A 172 -23.13 24.23 3.70
N HIS A 173 -21.88 23.73 3.64
CA HIS A 173 -21.12 23.36 4.83
C HIS A 173 -20.71 24.57 5.67
N GLU A 174 -20.45 25.71 5.03
CA GLU A 174 -20.12 26.99 5.69
C GLU A 174 -21.32 27.55 6.44
N GLU A 175 -22.52 27.40 5.91
CA GLU A 175 -23.77 27.85 6.57
C GLU A 175 -24.00 27.09 7.88
N ALA A 176 -23.56 25.84 7.97
CA ALA A 176 -23.70 25.02 9.18
C ALA A 176 -22.91 25.56 10.37
N LEU A 177 -21.79 26.27 10.12
CA LEU A 177 -20.89 26.72 11.17
C LEU A 177 -21.55 27.76 12.09
N GLY A 178 -21.39 27.56 13.39
CA GLY A 178 -21.97 28.43 14.44
C GLY A 178 -23.49 28.26 14.62
N LYS A 179 -24.16 27.45 13.82
CA LYS A 179 -25.58 27.13 14.02
C LYS A 179 -25.76 26.18 15.20
N VAL A 180 -26.89 26.36 15.88
CA VAL A 180 -27.27 25.52 17.02
C VAL A 180 -28.25 24.47 16.55
N ILE A 181 -27.90 23.19 16.69
CA ILE A 181 -28.76 22.05 16.37
C ILE A 181 -29.24 21.36 17.64
N ASN A 182 -30.40 20.74 17.55
CA ASN A 182 -30.93 19.88 18.60
C ASN A 182 -30.50 18.43 18.31
N ILE A 183 -29.84 17.80 19.28
CA ILE A 183 -29.43 16.41 19.26
C ILE A 183 -30.13 15.71 20.42
N ASP A 184 -31.16 14.93 20.13
CA ASP A 184 -31.93 14.16 21.12
C ASP A 184 -32.35 15.01 22.35
N GLY A 185 -32.94 16.20 22.10
CA GLY A 185 -33.38 17.11 23.11
C GLY A 185 -32.33 18.06 23.69
N SER A 186 -31.06 17.92 23.35
CA SER A 186 -29.96 18.79 23.81
C SER A 186 -29.45 19.67 22.67
N TYR A 187 -29.11 20.93 22.99
CA TYR A 187 -28.64 21.89 21.98
C TYR A 187 -27.11 21.97 21.93
N TYR A 188 -26.55 21.93 20.69
CA TYR A 188 -25.13 21.98 20.41
C TYR A 188 -24.80 22.95 19.30
N THR A 189 -23.67 23.64 19.42
CA THR A 189 -23.18 24.55 18.36
C THR A 189 -22.26 23.76 17.42
N ILE A 190 -22.52 23.82 16.11
CA ILE A 190 -21.67 23.22 15.11
C ILE A 190 -20.37 24.02 14.97
N VAL A 191 -19.23 23.37 15.22
CA VAL A 191 -17.89 23.97 15.07
C VAL A 191 -17.14 23.45 13.86
N GLY A 192 -17.59 22.36 13.26
CA GLY A 192 -16.97 21.82 12.06
C GLY A 192 -17.83 20.80 11.33
N VAL A 193 -17.56 20.69 10.02
CA VAL A 193 -18.11 19.66 9.13
C VAL A 193 -16.96 18.78 8.67
N LEU A 194 -17.10 17.48 8.88
CA LEU A 194 -16.04 16.49 8.66
C LEU A 194 -16.44 15.46 7.60
N LYS A 195 -15.41 14.90 6.98
CA LYS A 195 -15.51 13.79 6.03
C LYS A 195 -14.43 12.75 6.33
N SER A 196 -14.69 11.48 6.08
CA SER A 196 -13.69 10.43 6.15
C SER A 196 -12.50 10.77 5.26
N LYS A 197 -11.29 10.55 5.74
CA LYS A 197 -10.09 10.65 4.91
C LYS A 197 -9.99 9.47 3.93
N SER A 198 -10.59 8.34 4.30
CA SER A 198 -10.65 7.11 3.49
C SER A 198 -12.09 6.57 3.52
N LYS A 199 -12.56 6.04 2.40
CA LYS A 199 -13.87 5.36 2.31
C LYS A 199 -13.82 3.90 2.77
N GLY A 200 -12.62 3.35 2.97
CA GLY A 200 -12.42 1.95 3.30
C GLY A 200 -12.68 1.63 4.77
N MET A 201 -11.62 1.51 5.56
CA MET A 201 -11.75 1.16 6.97
C MET A 201 -12.17 2.36 7.82
N ASN A 202 -13.31 2.27 8.46
CA ASN A 202 -13.82 3.27 9.39
C ASN A 202 -14.15 2.61 10.73
N ILE A 203 -13.84 3.28 11.84
CA ILE A 203 -14.23 2.80 13.18
C ILE A 203 -15.71 3.12 13.38
N ASN A 204 -16.51 2.07 13.54
CA ASN A 204 -17.95 2.19 13.82
C ASN A 204 -18.74 3.02 12.79
N GLY A 205 -18.48 2.83 11.50
CA GLY A 205 -19.20 3.47 10.41
C GLY A 205 -18.52 4.74 9.86
N SER A 206 -19.11 5.29 8.81
CA SER A 206 -18.55 6.42 8.04
C SER A 206 -18.66 7.75 8.79
N GLU A 207 -17.63 8.57 8.71
CA GLU A 207 -17.60 9.90 9.35
C GLU A 207 -18.63 10.87 8.74
N GLU A 208 -18.98 10.67 7.49
CA GLU A 208 -19.96 11.48 6.75
C GLU A 208 -21.33 11.45 7.41
N GLN A 209 -21.66 10.36 8.12
CA GLN A 209 -22.97 10.12 8.72
C GLN A 209 -23.03 10.47 10.20
N LYS A 210 -21.89 10.72 10.86
CA LYS A 210 -21.80 10.85 12.32
C LYS A 210 -22.03 12.26 12.83
N VAL A 211 -22.46 12.33 14.06
CA VAL A 211 -22.35 13.52 14.91
C VAL A 211 -21.40 13.20 16.05
N ARG A 212 -20.43 14.09 16.30
CA ARG A 212 -19.47 13.95 17.39
C ARG A 212 -19.62 15.08 18.40
N ILE A 213 -19.58 14.73 19.66
CA ILE A 213 -19.57 15.65 20.79
C ILE A 213 -18.35 15.38 21.69
N PRO A 214 -17.89 16.35 22.49
CA PRO A 214 -16.86 16.12 23.50
C PRO A 214 -17.28 15.01 24.49
N TYR A 215 -16.34 14.16 24.88
CA TYR A 215 -16.62 13.01 25.75
C TYR A 215 -17.17 13.46 27.11
N THR A 216 -16.63 14.53 27.71
CA THR A 216 -17.02 15.03 29.03
C THR A 216 -18.47 15.53 29.13
N ILE A 217 -19.13 15.74 27.96
CA ILE A 217 -20.53 16.20 27.93
C ILE A 217 -21.51 15.02 27.92
N LEU A 218 -21.06 13.82 27.52
CA LEU A 218 -21.94 12.68 27.32
C LEU A 218 -22.78 12.34 28.57
N ALA A 219 -22.13 12.26 29.73
CA ALA A 219 -22.81 11.98 31.02
C ALA A 219 -23.82 13.07 31.36
N ALA A 220 -23.44 14.34 31.20
CA ALA A 220 -24.28 15.49 31.54
C ALA A 220 -25.49 15.63 30.60
N SER A 221 -25.34 15.28 29.32
CA SER A 221 -26.40 15.46 28.31
C SER A 221 -27.36 14.29 28.22
N PHE A 222 -26.89 13.06 28.47
CA PHE A 222 -27.65 11.83 28.21
C PHE A 222 -27.82 10.94 29.45
N GLY A 223 -27.44 11.41 30.63
CA GLY A 223 -27.60 10.67 31.90
C GLY A 223 -26.81 9.35 31.93
N ARG A 224 -25.73 9.24 31.16
CA ARG A 224 -24.89 8.04 31.06
C ARG A 224 -23.76 8.08 32.07
N SER A 225 -23.25 6.92 32.48
CA SER A 225 -22.10 6.83 33.38
C SER A 225 -20.83 7.41 32.74
N ASN A 226 -19.88 7.84 33.58
CA ASN A 226 -18.55 8.29 33.13
C ASN A 226 -17.64 7.11 32.68
N GLU A 227 -18.18 5.91 32.55
CA GLU A 227 -17.46 4.73 32.09
C GLU A 227 -17.24 4.81 30.60
N VAL A 228 -16.02 4.51 30.18
CA VAL A 228 -15.59 4.40 28.80
C VAL A 228 -15.72 2.94 28.37
N TYR A 229 -16.41 2.69 27.28
CA TYR A 229 -16.54 1.32 26.79
C TYR A 229 -15.59 0.98 25.63
N GLN A 230 -15.03 1.97 24.98
CA GLN A 230 -14.07 1.81 23.89
C GLN A 230 -12.86 2.72 24.10
N LEU A 231 -11.70 2.13 24.07
CA LEU A 231 -10.40 2.77 24.20
C LEU A 231 -9.60 2.54 22.93
N LEU A 232 -9.09 3.61 22.34
CA LEU A 232 -8.18 3.54 21.20
C LEU A 232 -6.81 4.03 21.63
N TYR A 233 -5.76 3.36 21.17
CA TYR A 233 -4.40 3.88 21.34
C TYR A 233 -3.56 3.54 20.12
N SER A 234 -2.61 4.41 19.80
CA SER A 234 -1.54 4.16 18.84
C SER A 234 -0.23 3.88 19.57
N LEU A 235 0.59 3.01 19.00
CA LEU A 235 1.90 2.66 19.54
C LEU A 235 2.99 3.37 18.73
N HIS A 236 4.11 3.69 19.39
CA HIS A 236 5.32 4.13 18.69
C HIS A 236 5.90 3.02 17.81
N GLY A 237 6.45 3.38 16.64
CA GLY A 237 7.15 2.45 15.76
C GLY A 237 6.29 1.81 14.68
N ASP A 238 6.72 0.65 14.17
CA ASP A 238 6.13 -0.02 13.00
C ASP A 238 5.08 -1.11 13.34
N GLY A 239 4.70 -1.23 14.60
CA GLY A 239 3.65 -2.13 15.08
C GLY A 239 4.02 -3.62 15.15
N LYS A 240 5.27 -4.01 14.87
CA LYS A 240 5.69 -5.42 14.88
C LYS A 240 5.53 -6.09 16.24
N ASP A 241 5.76 -5.35 17.32
CA ASP A 241 5.65 -5.83 18.69
C ASP A 241 4.27 -5.55 19.31
N SER A 242 3.30 -5.07 18.51
CA SER A 242 1.99 -4.65 18.99
C SER A 242 1.28 -5.73 19.81
N LYS A 243 1.36 -6.99 19.39
CA LYS A 243 0.71 -8.10 20.09
C LYS A 243 1.23 -8.27 21.52
N ALA A 244 2.56 -8.30 21.71
CA ALA A 244 3.17 -8.46 23.02
C ALA A 244 2.86 -7.27 23.95
N ILE A 245 2.83 -6.05 23.38
CA ILE A 245 2.48 -4.84 24.12
C ILE A 245 1.00 -4.88 24.50
N ASN A 246 0.11 -5.23 23.57
CA ASN A 246 -1.32 -5.34 23.82
C ASN A 246 -1.64 -6.38 24.88
N ASP A 247 -0.96 -7.52 24.90
CA ASP A 247 -1.14 -8.56 25.92
C ASP A 247 -0.73 -8.05 27.32
N ARG A 248 0.34 -7.25 27.42
CA ARG A 248 0.76 -6.59 28.67
C ARG A 248 -0.28 -5.54 29.12
N ILE A 249 -0.81 -4.75 28.20
CA ILE A 249 -1.86 -3.76 28.46
C ILE A 249 -3.12 -4.45 28.95
N LYS A 250 -3.59 -5.51 28.26
CA LYS A 250 -4.77 -6.29 28.67
C LYS A 250 -4.58 -6.95 30.04
N ALA A 251 -3.40 -7.49 30.33
CA ALA A 251 -3.09 -8.06 31.64
C ALA A 251 -3.16 -7.01 32.74
N TYR A 252 -2.62 -5.80 32.51
CA TYR A 252 -2.73 -4.68 33.43
C TYR A 252 -4.20 -4.27 33.67
N ILE A 253 -4.99 -4.13 32.61
CA ILE A 253 -6.42 -3.77 32.70
C ILE A 253 -7.17 -4.83 33.49
N ARG A 254 -6.96 -6.14 33.23
CA ARG A 254 -7.60 -7.22 34.01
C ARG A 254 -7.29 -7.12 35.49
N SER A 255 -6.04 -6.82 35.84
CA SER A 255 -5.63 -6.67 37.24
C SER A 255 -6.25 -5.48 37.95
N THR A 256 -6.44 -4.36 37.22
CA THR A 256 -6.98 -3.10 37.76
C THR A 256 -8.50 -3.17 37.94
N HIS A 257 -9.20 -3.92 37.08
CA HIS A 257 -10.67 -4.03 37.10
C HIS A 257 -11.20 -5.33 37.75
N ASP A 258 -10.35 -6.06 38.47
CA ASP A 258 -10.71 -7.30 39.13
C ASP A 258 -11.38 -8.31 38.16
N ILE A 259 -10.72 -8.51 37.00
CA ILE A 259 -11.10 -9.47 35.99
C ILE A 259 -10.14 -10.67 36.10
N ALA A 260 -10.64 -11.88 35.90
CA ALA A 260 -9.82 -13.07 35.94
C ALA A 260 -8.67 -12.98 34.92
N PRO A 261 -7.41 -13.33 35.27
CA PRO A 261 -6.26 -13.19 34.37
C PRO A 261 -6.41 -13.97 33.06
N ASP A 262 -7.16 -15.04 33.08
CA ASP A 262 -7.43 -15.95 31.96
C ASP A 262 -8.81 -15.76 31.31
N ASP A 263 -9.51 -14.66 31.65
CA ASP A 263 -10.76 -14.28 30.99
C ASP A 263 -10.45 -13.46 29.72
N GLU A 264 -10.44 -14.15 28.59
CA GLU A 264 -10.19 -13.54 27.29
C GLU A 264 -11.41 -12.79 26.73
N SER A 265 -12.62 -13.14 27.19
CA SER A 265 -13.86 -12.56 26.66
C SER A 265 -14.19 -11.19 27.24
N ALA A 266 -13.68 -10.87 28.42
CA ALA A 266 -13.96 -9.60 29.10
C ALA A 266 -13.43 -8.37 28.37
N ILE A 267 -12.33 -8.49 27.62
CA ILE A 267 -11.72 -7.43 26.85
C ILE A 267 -11.66 -7.84 25.38
N GLY A 268 -12.51 -7.23 24.56
CA GLY A 268 -12.41 -7.41 23.13
C GLY A 268 -11.30 -6.52 22.55
N GLU A 269 -10.65 -7.00 21.50
CA GLU A 269 -9.54 -6.33 20.84
C GLU A 269 -9.79 -6.26 19.34
N PHE A 270 -9.55 -5.10 18.75
CA PHE A 270 -9.45 -4.92 17.32
C PHE A 270 -8.10 -4.29 17.01
N ASN A 271 -7.16 -5.13 16.60
CA ASN A 271 -5.77 -4.74 16.37
C ASN A 271 -5.55 -4.39 14.90
N ILE A 272 -5.54 -3.11 14.60
CA ILE A 272 -5.32 -2.59 13.23
C ILE A 272 -3.88 -2.86 12.78
N SER A 273 -2.91 -2.86 13.71
CA SER A 273 -1.52 -3.19 13.40
C SER A 273 -1.36 -4.61 12.83
N GLU A 274 -2.11 -5.57 13.35
CA GLU A 274 -2.09 -6.95 12.81
C GLU A 274 -2.65 -7.00 11.39
N ILE A 275 -3.73 -6.25 11.12
CA ILE A 275 -4.31 -6.15 9.77
C ILE A 275 -3.30 -5.57 8.79
N PHE A 276 -2.62 -4.47 9.16
CA PHE A 276 -1.56 -3.88 8.34
C PHE A 276 -0.36 -4.83 8.14
N THR A 277 0.04 -5.53 9.19
CA THR A 277 1.15 -6.49 9.12
C THR A 277 0.80 -7.68 8.23
N ALA A 278 -0.38 -8.25 8.40
CA ALA A 278 -0.90 -9.34 7.55
C ALA A 278 -0.97 -8.90 6.07
N GLN A 279 -1.49 -7.69 5.83
CA GLN A 279 -1.57 -7.12 4.50
C GLN A 279 -0.18 -6.90 3.87
N ASN A 280 0.76 -6.31 4.62
CA ASN A 280 2.13 -6.10 4.14
C ASN A 280 2.81 -7.45 3.82
N SER A 281 2.58 -8.48 4.63
CA SER A 281 3.10 -9.83 4.40
C SER A 281 2.49 -10.45 3.14
N MET A 282 1.19 -10.27 2.91
CA MET A 282 0.52 -10.72 1.70
C MET A 282 1.07 -10.00 0.46
N MET A 283 1.26 -8.67 0.53
CA MET A 283 1.83 -7.88 -0.56
C MET A 283 3.27 -8.28 -0.86
N TRP A 284 4.08 -8.55 0.15
CA TRP A 284 5.42 -9.10 -0.02
C TRP A 284 5.40 -10.46 -0.74
N GLY A 285 4.47 -11.34 -0.38
CA GLY A 285 4.28 -12.62 -1.08
C GLY A 285 3.93 -12.46 -2.56
N VAL A 286 3.01 -11.51 -2.88
CA VAL A 286 2.66 -11.16 -4.26
C VAL A 286 3.88 -10.61 -5.00
N GLU A 287 4.66 -9.72 -4.39
CA GLU A 287 5.86 -9.15 -4.99
C GLU A 287 6.91 -10.23 -5.31
N VAL A 288 7.17 -11.15 -4.37
CA VAL A 288 8.08 -12.29 -4.58
C VAL A 288 7.58 -13.17 -5.74
N PHE A 289 6.28 -13.42 -5.82
CA PHE A 289 5.69 -14.21 -6.91
C PHE A 289 5.84 -13.52 -8.27
N VAL A 290 5.60 -12.21 -8.33
CA VAL A 290 5.79 -11.40 -9.55
C VAL A 290 7.26 -11.43 -10.00
N TRP A 291 8.21 -11.29 -9.06
CA TRP A 291 9.63 -11.42 -9.34
C TRP A 291 10.00 -12.82 -9.85
N PHE A 292 9.45 -13.86 -9.24
CA PHE A 292 9.70 -15.24 -9.68
C PHE A 292 9.25 -15.47 -11.12
N ILE A 293 8.03 -15.05 -11.47
CA ILE A 293 7.53 -15.12 -12.86
C ILE A 293 8.38 -14.25 -13.79
N GLY A 294 8.68 -13.01 -13.36
CA GLY A 294 9.46 -12.06 -14.14
C GLY A 294 10.87 -12.59 -14.47
N ILE A 295 11.58 -13.10 -13.48
CA ILE A 295 12.90 -13.70 -13.68
C ILE A 295 12.79 -14.92 -14.60
N GLY A 296 11.80 -15.78 -14.42
CA GLY A 296 11.57 -16.94 -15.28
C GLY A 296 11.36 -16.58 -16.77
N THR A 297 10.53 -15.56 -17.03
CA THR A 297 10.29 -15.07 -18.40
C THR A 297 11.53 -14.41 -19.00
N LEU A 298 12.28 -13.63 -18.22
CA LEU A 298 13.53 -13.02 -18.65
C LEU A 298 14.61 -14.07 -18.94
N LEU A 299 14.75 -15.12 -18.14
CA LEU A 299 15.66 -16.24 -18.39
C LEU A 299 15.29 -16.97 -19.68
N SER A 300 14.01 -17.18 -19.94
CA SER A 300 13.55 -17.74 -21.22
C SER A 300 13.99 -16.88 -22.42
N GLY A 301 13.88 -15.55 -22.30
CA GLY A 301 14.38 -14.60 -23.30
C GLY A 301 15.89 -14.70 -23.50
N ILE A 302 16.68 -14.79 -22.42
CA ILE A 302 18.13 -14.92 -22.46
C ILE A 302 18.55 -16.25 -23.15
N ILE A 303 17.88 -17.36 -22.85
CA ILE A 303 18.11 -18.65 -23.50
C ILE A 303 17.77 -18.53 -24.98
N GLY A 304 16.70 -17.84 -25.33
CA GLY A 304 16.33 -17.55 -26.74
C GLY A 304 17.44 -16.80 -27.49
N ILE A 305 18.02 -15.74 -26.88
CA ILE A 305 19.18 -15.02 -27.44
C ILE A 305 20.34 -15.98 -27.66
N SER A 306 20.71 -16.74 -26.62
CA SER A 306 21.84 -17.66 -26.68
C SER A 306 21.71 -18.67 -27.81
N ASN A 307 20.53 -19.27 -27.95
CA ASN A 307 20.28 -20.26 -29.00
C ASN A 307 20.39 -19.66 -30.43
N ILE A 308 19.86 -18.46 -30.64
CA ILE A 308 19.89 -17.80 -31.93
C ILE A 308 21.29 -17.30 -32.26
N MET A 309 22.00 -16.75 -31.29
CA MET A 309 23.38 -16.36 -31.49
C MET A 309 24.30 -17.53 -31.77
N LEU A 310 24.06 -18.71 -31.17
CA LEU A 310 24.77 -19.95 -31.53
C LEU A 310 24.61 -20.32 -33.02
N VAL A 311 23.39 -20.20 -33.53
CA VAL A 311 23.13 -20.49 -34.95
C VAL A 311 23.73 -19.41 -35.85
N SER A 312 23.61 -18.12 -35.47
CA SER A 312 24.20 -17.00 -36.21
C SER A 312 25.72 -17.10 -36.30
N VAL A 313 26.40 -17.51 -35.24
CA VAL A 313 27.86 -17.73 -35.23
C VAL A 313 28.22 -18.90 -36.15
N LYS A 314 27.45 -19.99 -36.17
CA LYS A 314 27.67 -21.11 -37.08
C LYS A 314 27.54 -20.69 -38.55
N GLU A 315 26.49 -19.96 -38.93
CA GLU A 315 26.26 -19.47 -40.29
C GLU A 315 27.37 -18.51 -40.77
N ARG A 316 28.01 -17.79 -39.85
CA ARG A 316 29.09 -16.84 -40.12
C ARG A 316 30.48 -17.41 -39.84
N THR A 317 30.61 -18.73 -39.67
CA THR A 317 31.90 -19.38 -39.38
C THR A 317 32.96 -19.01 -40.38
N ARG A 318 32.63 -19.00 -41.68
CA ARG A 318 33.55 -18.65 -42.78
C ARG A 318 33.96 -17.17 -42.70
N GLU A 319 33.03 -16.24 -42.45
CA GLU A 319 33.31 -14.80 -42.31
C GLU A 319 34.23 -14.53 -41.12
N ILE A 320 33.94 -15.14 -39.95
CA ILE A 320 34.77 -15.06 -38.75
C ILE A 320 36.16 -15.64 -38.99
N GLY A 321 36.25 -16.77 -39.74
CA GLY A 321 37.51 -17.39 -40.12
C GLY A 321 38.36 -16.50 -41.00
N ILE A 322 37.78 -15.87 -42.04
CA ILE A 322 38.46 -14.92 -42.94
C ILE A 322 38.96 -13.68 -42.14
N ARG A 323 38.13 -13.08 -41.31
CA ARG A 323 38.54 -11.95 -40.46
C ARG A 323 39.73 -12.29 -39.54
N ARG A 324 39.74 -13.49 -38.97
CA ARG A 324 40.85 -13.97 -38.14
C ARG A 324 42.11 -14.23 -38.97
N ALA A 325 41.97 -14.74 -40.18
CA ALA A 325 43.09 -14.96 -41.11
C ALA A 325 43.72 -13.60 -41.54
N LEU A 326 42.90 -12.55 -41.68
CA LEU A 326 43.33 -11.16 -41.96
C LEU A 326 43.87 -10.42 -40.73
N GLY A 327 43.99 -11.07 -39.56
CA GLY A 327 44.61 -10.50 -38.35
C GLY A 327 43.65 -9.88 -37.31
N ALA A 328 42.34 -10.08 -37.43
CA ALA A 328 41.39 -9.64 -36.42
C ALA A 328 41.66 -10.31 -35.06
N GLN A 329 41.72 -9.52 -34.00
CA GLN A 329 41.94 -9.99 -32.62
C GLN A 329 40.69 -10.71 -32.08
N ARG A 330 40.89 -11.69 -31.22
CA ARG A 330 39.77 -12.37 -30.52
C ARG A 330 38.83 -11.39 -29.84
N LYS A 331 39.38 -10.29 -29.32
CA LYS A 331 38.62 -9.21 -28.65
C LYS A 331 37.62 -8.50 -29.56
N ASP A 332 37.92 -8.40 -30.85
CA ASP A 332 37.05 -7.72 -31.82
C ASP A 332 35.80 -8.56 -32.10
N ILE A 333 35.98 -9.90 -32.25
CA ILE A 333 34.88 -10.83 -32.41
C ILE A 333 34.01 -10.89 -31.14
N ILE A 334 34.62 -10.90 -29.97
CA ILE A 334 33.94 -10.86 -28.69
C ILE A 334 33.04 -9.63 -28.62
N ARG A 335 33.60 -8.44 -28.89
CA ARG A 335 32.87 -7.19 -28.85
C ARG A 335 31.69 -7.14 -29.80
N LEU A 336 31.86 -7.64 -31.01
CA LEU A 336 30.80 -7.70 -32.03
C LEU A 336 29.60 -8.52 -31.53
N ILE A 337 29.84 -9.75 -31.03
CA ILE A 337 28.78 -10.66 -30.56
C ILE A 337 28.07 -10.08 -29.31
N LEU A 338 28.83 -9.53 -28.37
CA LEU A 338 28.25 -8.93 -27.15
C LEU A 338 27.45 -7.66 -27.46
N LEU A 339 27.92 -6.84 -28.41
CA LEU A 339 27.19 -5.65 -28.85
C LEU A 339 25.90 -6.06 -29.59
N GLU A 340 25.94 -7.05 -30.46
CA GLU A 340 24.76 -7.55 -31.20
C GLU A 340 23.68 -8.06 -30.23
N SER A 341 24.04 -8.90 -29.22
CA SER A 341 23.10 -9.39 -28.20
C SER A 341 22.60 -8.28 -27.26
N GLY A 342 23.49 -7.37 -26.87
CA GLY A 342 23.14 -6.23 -26.04
C GLY A 342 22.19 -5.25 -26.74
N MET A 343 22.43 -4.93 -28.01
CA MET A 343 21.55 -4.08 -28.81
C MET A 343 20.16 -4.71 -28.99
N LEU A 344 20.10 -6.01 -29.31
CA LEU A 344 18.84 -6.71 -29.45
C LEU A 344 18.03 -6.67 -28.13
N SER A 345 18.69 -6.94 -27.00
CA SER A 345 18.08 -6.89 -25.68
C SER A 345 17.62 -5.48 -25.31
N LEU A 346 18.41 -4.47 -25.61
CA LEU A 346 18.08 -3.08 -25.34
C LEU A 346 16.85 -2.62 -26.13
N LEU A 347 16.83 -2.88 -27.45
CA LEU A 347 15.73 -2.48 -28.33
C LEU A 347 14.43 -3.20 -27.96
N ALA A 348 14.50 -4.52 -27.79
CA ALA A 348 13.34 -5.31 -27.39
C ALA A 348 12.83 -4.94 -26.01
N GLY A 349 13.76 -4.72 -25.06
CA GLY A 349 13.46 -4.30 -23.71
C GLY A 349 12.82 -2.92 -23.63
N LEU A 350 13.35 -1.95 -24.37
CA LEU A 350 12.76 -0.60 -24.46
C LEU A 350 11.35 -0.64 -25.05
N LEU A 351 11.13 -1.40 -26.11
CA LEU A 351 9.80 -1.55 -26.70
C LEU A 351 8.81 -2.18 -25.71
N GLY A 352 9.22 -3.25 -25.00
CA GLY A 352 8.41 -3.88 -23.96
C GLY A 352 8.08 -2.93 -22.80
N LEU A 353 9.07 -2.18 -22.34
CA LEU A 353 8.92 -1.19 -21.27
C LEU A 353 7.97 -0.06 -21.69
N LEU A 354 8.20 0.56 -22.85
CA LEU A 354 7.38 1.67 -23.34
C LEU A 354 5.92 1.25 -23.54
N LEU A 355 5.71 0.07 -24.14
CA LEU A 355 4.36 -0.45 -24.35
C LEU A 355 3.70 -0.85 -23.04
N GLY A 356 4.42 -1.47 -22.12
CA GLY A 356 3.93 -1.82 -20.78
C GLY A 356 3.52 -0.59 -19.96
N VAL A 357 4.38 0.42 -19.91
CA VAL A 357 4.07 1.71 -19.25
C VAL A 357 2.90 2.41 -19.95
N GLY A 358 2.86 2.39 -21.29
CA GLY A 358 1.74 2.96 -22.06
C GLY A 358 0.42 2.29 -21.72
N ILE A 359 0.35 0.96 -21.72
CA ILE A 359 -0.86 0.22 -21.33
C ILE A 359 -1.27 0.57 -19.90
N MET A 360 -0.32 0.55 -18.96
CA MET A 360 -0.63 0.80 -17.56
C MET A 360 -0.99 2.26 -17.29
N SER A 361 -0.50 3.22 -18.09
CA SER A 361 -0.95 4.61 -17.99
C SER A 361 -2.41 4.79 -18.43
N VAL A 362 -2.85 4.07 -19.47
CA VAL A 362 -4.26 4.04 -19.88
C VAL A 362 -5.12 3.38 -18.80
N VAL A 363 -4.68 2.26 -18.24
CA VAL A 363 -5.37 1.61 -17.10
C VAL A 363 -5.48 2.56 -15.92
N ALA A 364 -4.42 3.31 -15.59
CA ALA A 364 -4.42 4.29 -14.51
C ALA A 364 -5.45 5.41 -14.74
N GLN A 365 -5.59 5.90 -15.97
CA GLN A 365 -6.60 6.91 -16.30
C GLN A 365 -8.02 6.35 -16.18
N ILE A 366 -8.26 5.14 -16.68
CA ILE A 366 -9.58 4.48 -16.58
C ILE A 366 -9.96 4.24 -15.12
N THR A 367 -9.05 3.70 -14.31
CA THR A 367 -9.32 3.43 -12.90
C THR A 367 -9.52 4.71 -12.07
N ALA A 368 -8.82 5.79 -12.42
CA ALA A 368 -9.02 7.10 -11.81
C ALA A 368 -10.39 7.69 -12.15
N SER A 369 -10.86 7.54 -13.39
CA SER A 369 -12.19 8.03 -13.82
C SER A 369 -13.35 7.22 -13.23
N MET A 370 -13.13 5.95 -12.92
CA MET A 370 -14.10 5.05 -12.28
C MET A 370 -14.15 5.17 -10.76
N GLU A 371 -13.36 6.08 -10.15
CA GLU A 371 -13.17 6.17 -8.70
C GLU A 371 -12.82 4.80 -8.05
N ASN A 372 -12.11 3.95 -8.78
CA ASN A 372 -11.75 2.63 -8.29
C ASN A 372 -10.77 2.75 -7.13
N GLU A 373 -11.20 2.33 -5.94
CA GLU A 373 -10.38 2.42 -4.73
C GLU A 373 -9.45 1.22 -4.54
N MET A 374 -9.68 0.11 -5.25
CA MET A 374 -8.84 -1.09 -5.15
C MET A 374 -7.56 -0.99 -5.99
N LEU A 375 -7.61 -0.29 -7.12
CA LEU A 375 -6.46 -0.13 -8.02
C LEU A 375 -6.16 1.36 -8.19
N VAL A 376 -5.23 1.86 -7.38
CA VAL A 376 -4.87 3.28 -7.32
C VAL A 376 -3.50 3.50 -7.92
N ASN A 377 -3.43 4.34 -8.96
CA ASN A 377 -2.18 4.73 -9.61
C ASN A 377 -1.26 3.52 -9.91
N PRO A 378 -1.70 2.57 -10.76
CA PRO A 378 -0.96 1.36 -11.08
C PRO A 378 0.21 1.65 -12.03
N LEU A 379 1.15 2.47 -11.60
CA LEU A 379 2.35 2.83 -12.36
C LEU A 379 3.58 2.29 -11.64
N ILE A 380 4.49 1.71 -12.44
CA ILE A 380 5.77 1.22 -11.93
C ILE A 380 6.67 2.42 -11.54
N PRO A 381 7.36 2.38 -10.40
CA PRO A 381 8.35 3.40 -10.06
C PRO A 381 9.48 3.44 -11.11
N PHE A 382 9.92 4.64 -11.48
CA PHE A 382 10.94 4.85 -12.51
C PHE A 382 12.23 4.07 -12.24
N GLY A 383 12.69 4.01 -11.01
CA GLY A 383 13.88 3.23 -10.61
C GLY A 383 13.73 1.74 -10.88
N THR A 384 12.56 1.16 -10.64
CA THR A 384 12.27 -0.25 -10.90
C THR A 384 12.22 -0.54 -12.41
N ALA A 385 11.65 0.38 -13.19
CA ALA A 385 11.61 0.28 -14.65
C ALA A 385 13.01 0.26 -15.25
N ILE A 386 13.90 1.17 -14.82
CA ILE A 386 15.31 1.19 -15.23
C ILE A 386 16.03 -0.08 -14.75
N GLY A 387 15.80 -0.51 -13.51
CA GLY A 387 16.39 -1.73 -12.98
C GLY A 387 16.05 -2.96 -13.82
N ALA A 388 14.79 -3.12 -14.23
CA ALA A 388 14.35 -4.19 -15.10
C ALA A 388 15.02 -4.12 -16.48
N LEU A 389 15.13 -2.92 -17.06
CA LEU A 389 15.82 -2.72 -18.34
C LEU A 389 17.31 -3.07 -18.25
N LEU A 390 18.00 -2.62 -17.22
CA LEU A 390 19.42 -2.93 -17.01
C LEU A 390 19.63 -4.43 -16.79
N PHE A 391 18.75 -5.08 -16.01
CA PHE A 391 18.82 -6.52 -15.78
C PHE A 391 18.74 -7.33 -17.09
N ILE A 392 17.81 -6.96 -17.99
CA ILE A 392 17.69 -7.68 -19.27
C ILE A 392 18.85 -7.42 -20.22
N VAL A 393 19.38 -6.18 -20.24
CA VAL A 393 20.54 -5.86 -21.07
C VAL A 393 21.77 -6.64 -20.60
N ILE A 394 22.00 -6.68 -19.28
CA ILE A 394 23.08 -7.48 -18.69
C ILE A 394 22.86 -8.97 -18.98
N GLY A 395 21.64 -9.47 -18.80
CA GLY A 395 21.27 -10.85 -19.10
C GLY A 395 21.47 -11.21 -20.59
N GLY A 396 21.13 -10.30 -21.51
CA GLY A 396 21.35 -10.47 -22.94
C GLY A 396 22.85 -10.53 -23.29
N VAL A 397 23.67 -9.69 -22.65
CA VAL A 397 25.13 -9.75 -22.80
C VAL A 397 25.67 -11.08 -22.25
N VAL A 398 25.21 -11.52 -21.08
CA VAL A 398 25.58 -12.83 -20.50
C VAL A 398 25.13 -13.99 -21.38
N GLY A 399 23.91 -13.93 -21.95
CA GLY A 399 23.40 -14.90 -22.92
C GLY A 399 24.28 -15.03 -24.18
N GLY A 400 24.94 -13.93 -24.56
CA GLY A 400 25.94 -13.91 -25.66
C GLY A 400 27.25 -14.64 -25.37
N LEU A 401 27.55 -14.96 -24.07
CA LEU A 401 28.82 -15.62 -23.70
C LEU A 401 28.90 -17.10 -24.16
N LEU A 402 27.78 -17.83 -24.18
CA LEU A 402 27.73 -19.23 -24.68
C LEU A 402 28.08 -19.33 -26.17
N PRO A 403 27.45 -18.55 -27.08
CA PRO A 403 27.83 -18.50 -28.48
C PRO A 403 29.27 -18.06 -28.70
N LEU A 404 29.74 -17.16 -27.88
CA LEU A 404 31.10 -16.64 -27.90
C LEU A 404 32.15 -17.75 -27.74
N LYS A 405 31.97 -18.68 -26.78
CA LYS A 405 32.88 -19.79 -26.57
C LYS A 405 33.05 -20.61 -27.86
N LYS A 406 31.94 -20.91 -28.54
CA LYS A 406 31.98 -21.62 -29.85
C LYS A 406 32.66 -20.81 -30.95
N ALA A 407 32.40 -19.51 -31.04
CA ALA A 407 33.02 -18.64 -32.03
C ALA A 407 34.56 -18.58 -31.90
N LEU A 408 35.05 -18.65 -30.66
CA LEU A 408 36.49 -18.63 -30.36
C LEU A 408 37.20 -19.96 -30.63
N GLU A 409 36.49 -21.08 -30.66
CA GLU A 409 36.98 -22.42 -30.93
C GLU A 409 37.18 -22.66 -32.45
N ILE A 410 36.62 -21.80 -33.32
CA ILE A 410 36.75 -21.91 -34.79
C ILE A 410 38.22 -21.72 -35.18
N ARG A 411 38.82 -22.75 -35.79
CA ARG A 411 40.16 -22.69 -36.36
C ARG A 411 40.09 -22.08 -37.76
N SER A 412 40.92 -21.05 -38.05
CA SER A 412 40.89 -20.32 -39.33
C SER A 412 41.12 -21.24 -40.54
N ILE A 413 41.88 -22.32 -40.38
CA ILE A 413 42.18 -23.29 -41.44
C ILE A 413 40.97 -24.19 -41.78
N GLU A 414 40.22 -24.62 -40.75
CA GLU A 414 39.02 -25.45 -40.91
C GLU A 414 37.86 -24.65 -41.51
N ALA A 415 37.71 -23.38 -41.09
CA ALA A 415 36.64 -22.49 -41.56
C ALA A 415 36.74 -22.12 -43.07
N ILE A 416 37.92 -22.25 -43.70
CA ILE A 416 38.14 -21.96 -45.13
C ILE A 416 38.02 -23.26 -45.96
N ARG A 417 38.12 -24.45 -45.34
CA ARG A 417 38.16 -25.76 -45.97
C ARG A 417 36.80 -26.49 -46.01
N GLU A 418 35.83 -26.07 -45.21
CA GLU A 418 34.45 -26.58 -45.31
C GLU A 418 33.76 -26.05 -46.57
N GLU A 419 33.67 -26.89 -47.60
CA GLU A 419 32.76 -26.77 -48.73
C GLU A 419 31.35 -27.21 -48.31
#